data_c4c516d3615b253235f6f68c3fe7929b
#
_entry.id   c4c516d3615b253235f6f68c3fe7929b
#
_cell.length_a   1.000
_cell.length_b   1.000
_cell.length_c   1.000
_cell.angle_alpha   90.00
_cell.angle_beta   90.00
_cell.angle_gamma   90.00
#
_symmetry.space_group_name_H-M   'P 1'
#
loop_
_entity.id
_entity.type
_entity.pdbx_description
1 polymer ?
#
loop_
_entity_poly.entity_id
_entity_poly.type
_entity_poly.pdbx_seq_one_letter_code
_entity_poly.pdbx_strand_id
1 'polypeptide(L)'
;MSGVHKIGISSFAYCFACGTRPFEKPEHIMTPFDLIDKAVSAGAEVVQFGDNMALEKYSDEDLGRIRAYAEERGIELEAGMRKATPERLSEYIRITRTIGARILRVITDGAGFAPDFPECCRIFSSVIPELEESGVVLGIENHDRFYAREYAEMIRAVDHPQIGVTVDTVNSLSHEESLREVLDNMAPYCVCLHLKDYVIKRINGGGGLKITGACPGSGRLDIRGCIDECSKRSAFDFNIILESWMDPCDTLEETLLAEDEWVKTSVTYLKNL
;
A
#
# COMPACT_ATOMS: atom_id res chain seq x y z
N MET A 1 -8.57 -8.65 21.67
CA MET A 1 -7.65 -9.75 21.32
C MET A 1 -6.76 -9.20 20.25
N SER A 2 -5.43 -9.10 20.45
CA SER A 2 -4.50 -8.69 19.40
C SER A 2 -4.49 -9.82 18.36
N GLY A 3 -5.19 -9.62 17.24
CA GLY A 3 -5.06 -10.50 16.09
C GLY A 3 -3.61 -10.49 15.61
N VAL A 4 -3.10 -11.63 15.21
CA VAL A 4 -1.80 -11.70 14.53
C VAL A 4 -2.03 -11.12 13.14
N HIS A 5 -1.49 -9.91 12.88
CA HIS A 5 -1.56 -9.29 11.57
C HIS A 5 -0.69 -10.06 10.57
N LYS A 6 -1.20 -10.32 9.38
CA LYS A 6 -0.40 -10.91 8.31
C LYS A 6 0.58 -9.88 7.77
N ILE A 7 1.79 -10.34 7.48
CA ILE A 7 2.82 -9.50 6.85
C ILE A 7 2.78 -9.74 5.34
N GLY A 8 2.61 -8.68 4.59
CA GLY A 8 2.56 -8.69 3.14
C GLY A 8 3.60 -7.80 2.50
N ILE A 9 3.71 -7.91 1.18
CA ILE A 9 4.52 -7.03 0.33
C ILE A 9 3.65 -6.40 -0.75
N SER A 10 3.88 -5.13 -1.02
CA SER A 10 3.31 -4.43 -2.17
C SER A 10 4.22 -4.56 -3.39
N SER A 11 3.66 -4.39 -4.60
CA SER A 11 4.46 -4.19 -5.81
C SER A 11 5.36 -2.95 -5.72
N PHE A 12 5.05 -2.00 -4.83
CA PHE A 12 5.94 -0.87 -4.51
C PHE A 12 7.13 -1.26 -3.61
N ALA A 13 7.19 -2.48 -3.08
CA ALA A 13 8.42 -3.02 -2.49
C ALA A 13 9.46 -3.40 -3.56
N TYR A 14 9.03 -3.54 -4.82
CA TYR A 14 9.83 -3.90 -5.99
C TYR A 14 9.71 -2.87 -7.13
N CYS A 15 9.86 -1.58 -6.81
CA CYS A 15 9.71 -0.49 -7.77
C CYS A 15 10.63 -0.60 -8.98
N PHE A 16 11.86 -1.03 -8.79
CA PHE A 16 12.85 -1.16 -9.87
C PHE A 16 12.56 -2.38 -10.73
N ALA A 17 12.24 -3.51 -10.14
CA ALA A 17 11.85 -4.72 -10.87
C ALA A 17 10.53 -4.54 -11.65
N CYS A 18 9.62 -3.69 -11.17
CA CYS A 18 8.41 -3.26 -11.88
C CYS A 18 8.67 -2.20 -12.97
N GLY A 19 9.90 -1.70 -13.11
CA GLY A 19 10.27 -0.70 -14.12
C GLY A 19 9.64 0.69 -13.89
N THR A 20 9.33 1.07 -12.63
CA THR A 20 8.65 2.34 -12.27
C THR A 20 9.60 3.44 -11.81
N ARG A 21 10.87 3.13 -11.60
CA ARG A 21 11.89 4.08 -11.17
C ARG A 21 12.82 4.49 -12.33
N PRO A 22 13.62 5.56 -12.20
CA PRO A 22 14.34 6.24 -13.29
C PRO A 22 15.60 5.49 -13.76
N PHE A 23 15.52 4.19 -13.90
CA PHE A 23 16.51 3.39 -14.63
C PHE A 23 15.94 2.96 -15.98
N GLU A 24 16.81 2.46 -16.86
CA GLU A 24 16.35 1.64 -17.97
C GLU A 24 15.50 0.48 -17.41
N LYS A 25 14.41 0.18 -18.10
CA LYS A 25 13.55 -0.92 -17.68
C LYS A 25 14.32 -2.23 -17.69
N PRO A 26 14.14 -3.10 -16.68
CA PRO A 26 14.74 -4.43 -16.72
C PRO A 26 14.24 -5.20 -17.95
N GLU A 27 15.07 -6.12 -18.49
CA GLU A 27 14.66 -6.99 -19.61
C GLU A 27 13.39 -7.76 -19.27
N HIS A 28 13.30 -8.27 -18.03
CA HIS A 28 12.09 -8.89 -17.49
C HIS A 28 11.44 -7.94 -16.50
N ILE A 29 10.29 -7.38 -16.89
CA ILE A 29 9.46 -6.59 -15.97
C ILE A 29 8.67 -7.55 -15.09
N MET A 30 8.74 -7.36 -13.77
CA MET A 30 8.06 -8.18 -12.78
C MET A 30 6.56 -8.29 -13.06
N THR A 31 6.05 -9.49 -13.11
CA THR A 31 4.63 -9.83 -13.29
C THR A 31 3.95 -10.11 -11.95
N PRO A 32 2.59 -10.17 -11.88
CA PRO A 32 1.89 -10.62 -10.69
C PRO A 32 2.36 -12.00 -10.16
N PHE A 33 2.69 -12.93 -11.07
CA PHE A 33 3.19 -14.25 -10.69
C PHE A 33 4.57 -14.18 -10.03
N ASP A 34 5.47 -13.37 -10.58
CA ASP A 34 6.81 -13.15 -10.01
C ASP A 34 6.71 -12.53 -8.60
N LEU A 35 5.79 -11.56 -8.40
CA LEU A 35 5.59 -10.91 -7.11
C LEU A 35 5.06 -11.90 -6.06
N ILE A 36 4.15 -12.80 -6.46
CA ILE A 36 3.67 -13.89 -5.59
C ILE A 36 4.83 -14.81 -5.20
N ASP A 37 5.68 -15.21 -6.15
CA ASP A 37 6.85 -16.05 -5.85
C ASP A 37 7.87 -15.35 -4.95
N LYS A 38 8.05 -14.03 -5.11
CA LYS A 38 8.86 -13.20 -4.20
C LYS A 38 8.28 -13.16 -2.79
N ALA A 39 6.96 -13.03 -2.65
CA ALA A 39 6.30 -13.09 -1.35
C ALA A 39 6.56 -14.43 -0.65
N VAL A 40 6.36 -15.55 -1.34
CA VAL A 40 6.66 -16.89 -0.82
C VAL A 40 8.12 -17.00 -0.39
N SER A 41 9.05 -16.57 -1.24
CA SER A 41 10.50 -16.62 -0.96
C SER A 41 10.91 -15.79 0.26
N ALA A 42 10.27 -14.63 0.46
CA ALA A 42 10.51 -13.77 1.62
C ALA A 42 9.76 -14.22 2.88
N GLY A 43 8.83 -15.19 2.76
CA GLY A 43 7.97 -15.65 3.85
C GLY A 43 6.83 -14.68 4.17
N ALA A 44 6.45 -13.81 3.25
CA ALA A 44 5.25 -12.98 3.36
C ALA A 44 3.98 -13.82 3.11
N GLU A 45 2.84 -13.33 3.61
CA GLU A 45 1.55 -14.02 3.57
C GLU A 45 0.53 -13.30 2.70
N VAL A 46 0.82 -12.03 2.32
CA VAL A 46 -0.06 -11.19 1.52
C VAL A 46 0.72 -10.53 0.39
N VAL A 47 0.11 -10.41 -0.77
CA VAL A 47 0.59 -9.60 -1.90
C VAL A 47 -0.43 -8.51 -2.21
N GLN A 48 0.00 -7.26 -2.22
CA GLN A 48 -0.80 -6.14 -2.68
C GLN A 48 -0.29 -5.63 -4.03
N PHE A 49 -1.15 -5.67 -5.04
CA PHE A 49 -0.85 -5.11 -6.35
C PHE A 49 -1.18 -3.62 -6.37
N GLY A 50 -0.17 -2.77 -6.42
CA GLY A 50 -0.33 -1.31 -6.55
C GLY A 50 -0.57 -0.88 -8.00
N ASP A 51 -0.76 0.41 -8.20
CA ASP A 51 -0.98 1.01 -9.52
C ASP A 51 0.24 0.92 -10.46
N ASN A 52 1.43 0.64 -9.93
CA ASN A 52 2.61 0.31 -10.72
C ASN A 52 2.56 -1.11 -11.35
N MET A 53 1.64 -1.96 -10.89
CA MET A 53 1.34 -3.27 -11.45
C MET A 53 -0.17 -3.36 -11.75
N ALA A 54 -0.66 -2.44 -12.57
CA ALA A 54 -2.07 -2.19 -12.84
C ALA A 54 -2.82 -3.43 -13.34
N LEU A 55 -3.80 -3.89 -12.55
CA LEU A 55 -4.55 -5.13 -12.81
C LEU A 55 -5.60 -4.99 -13.92
N GLU A 56 -6.04 -3.78 -14.26
CA GLU A 56 -6.99 -3.53 -15.37
C GLU A 56 -6.45 -3.92 -16.76
N LYS A 57 -5.17 -4.27 -16.85
CA LYS A 57 -4.54 -4.75 -18.09
C LYS A 57 -4.75 -6.24 -18.35
N TYR A 58 -5.26 -6.97 -17.36
CA TYR A 58 -5.44 -8.41 -17.43
C TYR A 58 -6.90 -8.76 -17.73
N SER A 59 -7.11 -9.82 -18.54
CA SER A 59 -8.43 -10.38 -18.77
C SER A 59 -8.98 -11.05 -17.49
N ASP A 60 -10.28 -11.28 -17.43
CA ASP A 60 -10.90 -12.01 -16.30
C ASP A 60 -10.34 -13.44 -16.17
N GLU A 61 -9.96 -14.08 -17.27
CA GLU A 61 -9.28 -15.37 -17.28
C GLU A 61 -7.91 -15.27 -16.62
N ASP A 62 -7.11 -14.26 -16.97
CA ASP A 62 -5.78 -14.04 -16.38
C ASP A 62 -5.88 -13.66 -14.90
N LEU A 63 -6.86 -12.82 -14.51
CA LEU A 63 -7.14 -12.52 -13.10
C LEU A 63 -7.51 -13.79 -12.32
N GLY A 64 -8.31 -14.68 -12.91
CA GLY A 64 -8.62 -15.99 -12.34
C GLY A 64 -7.37 -16.88 -12.19
N ARG A 65 -6.44 -16.83 -13.14
CA ARG A 65 -5.15 -17.55 -13.07
C ARG A 65 -4.25 -16.98 -11.97
N ILE A 66 -4.17 -15.65 -11.81
CA ILE A 66 -3.42 -14.99 -10.74
C ILE A 66 -3.97 -15.43 -9.38
N ARG A 67 -5.30 -15.44 -9.22
CA ARG A 67 -5.96 -15.92 -8.02
C ARG A 67 -5.58 -17.37 -7.70
N ALA A 68 -5.78 -18.29 -8.64
CA ALA A 68 -5.49 -19.70 -8.45
C ALA A 68 -4.01 -19.94 -8.08
N TYR A 69 -3.10 -19.18 -8.69
CA TYR A 69 -1.67 -19.25 -8.43
C TYR A 69 -1.31 -18.83 -7.00
N ALA A 70 -1.96 -17.78 -6.49
CA ALA A 70 -1.77 -17.31 -5.12
C ALA A 70 -2.40 -18.29 -4.11
N GLU A 71 -3.62 -18.80 -4.38
CA GLU A 71 -4.29 -19.78 -3.52
C GLU A 71 -3.46 -21.06 -3.36
N GLU A 72 -2.88 -21.58 -4.45
CA GLU A 72 -1.99 -22.75 -4.41
C GLU A 72 -0.77 -22.55 -3.49
N ARG A 73 -0.31 -21.30 -3.33
CA ARG A 73 0.86 -20.91 -2.52
C ARG A 73 0.50 -20.39 -1.15
N GLY A 74 -0.79 -20.35 -0.80
CA GLY A 74 -1.25 -19.83 0.48
C GLY A 74 -1.07 -18.32 0.65
N ILE A 75 -1.01 -17.57 -0.45
CA ILE A 75 -0.86 -16.11 -0.46
C ILE A 75 -2.23 -15.45 -0.58
N GLU A 76 -2.55 -14.55 0.33
CA GLU A 76 -3.70 -13.65 0.25
C GLU A 76 -3.39 -12.51 -0.72
N LEU A 77 -4.40 -12.06 -1.47
CA LEU A 77 -4.25 -10.95 -2.40
C LEU A 77 -4.99 -9.70 -1.94
N GLU A 78 -4.41 -8.56 -2.23
CA GLU A 78 -5.03 -7.24 -2.14
C GLU A 78 -4.81 -6.47 -3.45
N ALA A 79 -5.77 -5.65 -3.83
CA ALA A 79 -5.67 -4.78 -5.00
C ALA A 79 -5.39 -3.33 -4.61
N GLY A 80 -4.77 -2.57 -5.50
CA GLY A 80 -4.55 -1.14 -5.33
C GLY A 80 -4.73 -0.39 -6.64
N MET A 81 -5.27 0.80 -6.54
CA MET A 81 -5.49 1.68 -7.68
C MET A 81 -5.19 3.14 -7.36
N ARG A 82 -5.03 3.92 -8.40
CA ARG A 82 -4.91 5.37 -8.36
C ARG A 82 -5.95 6.01 -9.28
N LYS A 83 -6.31 7.27 -9.03
CA LYS A 83 -7.31 8.01 -9.81
C LYS A 83 -8.71 7.44 -9.62
N ALA A 84 -9.31 7.73 -8.47
CA ALA A 84 -10.58 7.20 -7.99
C ALA A 84 -11.79 7.88 -8.68
N THR A 85 -11.93 7.74 -10.02
CA THR A 85 -13.21 8.07 -10.67
C THR A 85 -14.25 6.99 -10.37
N PRO A 86 -15.57 7.28 -10.39
CA PRO A 86 -16.60 6.27 -10.15
C PRO A 86 -16.43 5.02 -11.02
N GLU A 87 -16.17 5.21 -12.32
CA GLU A 87 -16.02 4.11 -13.29
C GLU A 87 -14.83 3.22 -12.96
N ARG A 88 -13.68 3.83 -12.57
CA ARG A 88 -12.49 3.07 -12.19
C ARG A 88 -12.68 2.36 -10.86
N LEU A 89 -13.38 2.97 -9.91
CA LEU A 89 -13.71 2.30 -8.66
C LEU A 89 -14.57 1.06 -8.90
N SER A 90 -15.66 1.18 -9.69
CA SER A 90 -16.51 0.04 -10.08
C SER A 90 -15.69 -1.06 -10.75
N GLU A 91 -14.82 -0.71 -11.70
CA GLU A 91 -13.92 -1.65 -12.36
C GLU A 91 -13.01 -2.37 -11.36
N TYR A 92 -12.36 -1.61 -10.45
CA TYR A 92 -11.43 -2.19 -9.48
C TYR A 92 -12.13 -2.97 -8.36
N ILE A 93 -13.35 -2.61 -7.95
CA ILE A 93 -14.15 -3.43 -7.06
C ILE A 93 -14.41 -4.82 -7.71
N ARG A 94 -14.79 -4.84 -8.99
CA ARG A 94 -14.96 -6.08 -9.76
C ARG A 94 -13.64 -6.88 -9.85
N ILE A 95 -12.52 -6.23 -10.18
CA ILE A 95 -11.19 -6.87 -10.26
C ILE A 95 -10.81 -7.46 -8.91
N THR A 96 -10.96 -6.69 -7.82
CA THR A 96 -10.67 -7.12 -6.45
C THR A 96 -11.43 -8.38 -6.09
N ARG A 97 -12.73 -8.42 -6.40
CA ARG A 97 -13.55 -9.62 -6.22
C ARG A 97 -13.08 -10.79 -7.09
N THR A 98 -12.71 -10.54 -8.34
CA THR A 98 -12.27 -11.57 -9.30
C THR A 98 -11.01 -12.27 -8.84
N ILE A 99 -10.04 -11.53 -8.31
CA ILE A 99 -8.81 -12.10 -7.74
C ILE A 99 -9.01 -12.71 -6.33
N GLY A 100 -10.23 -12.66 -5.79
CA GLY A 100 -10.54 -13.20 -4.46
C GLY A 100 -10.03 -12.34 -3.30
N ALA A 101 -9.67 -11.08 -3.57
CA ALA A 101 -9.21 -10.13 -2.56
C ALA A 101 -10.38 -9.45 -1.84
N ARG A 102 -10.13 -9.03 -0.59
CA ARG A 102 -11.08 -8.27 0.23
C ARG A 102 -10.77 -6.78 0.25
N ILE A 103 -9.50 -6.42 0.23
CA ILE A 103 -9.04 -5.04 0.38
C ILE A 103 -8.73 -4.44 -1.00
N LEU A 104 -9.27 -3.25 -1.25
CA LEU A 104 -8.92 -2.38 -2.36
C LEU A 104 -8.30 -1.09 -1.81
N ARG A 105 -7.00 -0.94 -1.92
CA ARG A 105 -6.28 0.29 -1.60
C ARG A 105 -6.50 1.33 -2.69
N VAL A 106 -6.81 2.57 -2.31
CA VAL A 106 -7.20 3.64 -3.23
C VAL A 106 -6.42 4.93 -2.96
N ILE A 107 -5.71 5.43 -3.96
CA ILE A 107 -5.24 6.83 -4.00
C ILE A 107 -6.27 7.66 -4.77
N THR A 108 -6.72 8.76 -4.16
CA THR A 108 -7.82 9.58 -4.69
C THR A 108 -7.53 10.24 -6.03
N ASP A 109 -6.32 10.77 -6.19
CA ASP A 109 -5.88 11.54 -7.36
C ASP A 109 -5.06 10.70 -8.35
N GLY A 110 -4.80 11.29 -9.51
CA GLY A 110 -3.94 10.73 -10.57
C GLY A 110 -3.82 11.69 -11.75
N ALA A 111 -3.10 11.30 -12.79
CA ALA A 111 -2.85 12.15 -13.95
C ALA A 111 -4.15 12.78 -14.51
N GLY A 112 -4.22 14.12 -14.43
CA GLY A 112 -5.37 14.90 -14.92
C GLY A 112 -6.65 14.80 -14.08
N PHE A 113 -6.57 14.23 -12.86
CA PHE A 113 -7.70 14.11 -11.95
C PHE A 113 -7.27 14.37 -10.51
N ALA A 114 -7.88 15.36 -9.87
CA ALA A 114 -7.57 15.78 -8.51
C ALA A 114 -8.85 16.26 -7.81
N PRO A 115 -9.72 15.34 -7.37
CA PRO A 115 -11.01 15.67 -6.77
C PRO A 115 -10.82 16.43 -5.45
N ASP A 116 -11.70 17.37 -5.16
CA ASP A 116 -11.76 18.03 -3.86
C ASP A 116 -12.44 17.13 -2.82
N PHE A 117 -12.44 17.56 -1.56
CA PHE A 117 -13.03 16.79 -0.46
C PHE A 117 -14.52 16.45 -0.69
N PRO A 118 -15.42 17.40 -1.04
CA PRO A 118 -16.81 17.07 -1.33
C PRO A 118 -16.99 16.09 -2.49
N GLU A 119 -16.13 16.20 -3.50
CA GLU A 119 -16.17 15.28 -4.65
C GLU A 119 -15.71 13.89 -4.25
N CYS A 120 -14.65 13.74 -3.45
CA CYS A 120 -14.23 12.46 -2.90
C CYS A 120 -15.37 11.78 -2.13
N CYS A 121 -16.05 12.51 -1.24
CA CYS A 121 -17.19 11.95 -0.49
C CYS A 121 -18.31 11.46 -1.43
N ARG A 122 -18.65 12.24 -2.48
CA ARG A 122 -19.66 11.83 -3.47
C ARG A 122 -19.24 10.58 -4.25
N ILE A 123 -17.99 10.52 -4.66
CA ILE A 123 -17.43 9.38 -5.40
C ILE A 123 -17.51 8.12 -4.55
N PHE A 124 -17.01 8.15 -3.30
CA PHE A 124 -17.03 6.96 -2.43
C PHE A 124 -18.46 6.55 -2.06
N SER A 125 -19.35 7.50 -1.82
CA SER A 125 -20.77 7.20 -1.58
C SER A 125 -21.44 6.53 -2.79
N SER A 126 -21.04 6.87 -4.01
CA SER A 126 -21.67 6.33 -5.23
C SER A 126 -21.41 4.83 -5.45
N VAL A 127 -20.35 4.27 -4.87
CA VAL A 127 -19.97 2.85 -5.04
C VAL A 127 -20.38 1.97 -3.85
N ILE A 128 -21.08 2.52 -2.85
CA ILE A 128 -21.56 1.76 -1.68
C ILE A 128 -22.36 0.50 -2.09
N PRO A 129 -23.33 0.57 -3.03
CA PRO A 129 -24.08 -0.63 -3.41
C PRO A 129 -23.19 -1.76 -3.95
N GLU A 130 -22.13 -1.41 -4.69
CA GLU A 130 -21.18 -2.38 -5.23
C GLU A 130 -20.28 -2.97 -4.14
N LEU A 131 -19.92 -2.19 -3.14
CA LEU A 131 -19.16 -2.66 -1.97
C LEU A 131 -20.01 -3.67 -1.16
N GLU A 132 -21.28 -3.34 -0.91
CA GLU A 132 -22.20 -4.23 -0.19
C GLU A 132 -22.39 -5.55 -0.92
N GLU A 133 -22.55 -5.53 -2.25
CA GLU A 133 -22.71 -6.74 -3.06
C GLU A 133 -21.42 -7.58 -3.11
N SER A 134 -20.25 -6.92 -3.23
CA SER A 134 -18.98 -7.61 -3.43
C SER A 134 -18.32 -8.07 -2.13
N GLY A 135 -18.60 -7.41 -1.00
CA GLY A 135 -17.90 -7.59 0.27
C GLY A 135 -16.49 -6.94 0.29
N VAL A 136 -16.13 -6.17 -0.74
CA VAL A 136 -14.86 -5.46 -0.82
C VAL A 136 -14.85 -4.31 0.17
N VAL A 137 -13.70 -4.07 0.80
CA VAL A 137 -13.45 -2.96 1.73
C VAL A 137 -12.47 -2.00 1.06
N LEU A 138 -12.85 -0.72 0.98
CA LEU A 138 -11.96 0.33 0.49
C LEU A 138 -11.03 0.81 1.59
N GLY A 139 -9.73 0.92 1.28
CA GLY A 139 -8.72 1.58 2.09
C GLY A 139 -8.23 2.84 1.38
N ILE A 140 -8.73 4.02 1.77
CA ILE A 140 -8.29 5.30 1.19
C ILE A 140 -6.95 5.68 1.82
N GLU A 141 -5.91 5.76 1.00
CA GLU A 141 -4.55 6.01 1.48
C GLU A 141 -4.25 7.48 1.69
N ASN A 142 -3.58 7.81 2.81
CA ASN A 142 -2.96 9.12 2.96
C ASN A 142 -1.76 9.24 2.02
N HIS A 143 -1.92 10.13 1.07
CA HIS A 143 -0.96 10.48 0.04
C HIS A 143 -0.88 12.02 -0.05
N ASP A 144 -0.21 12.56 -1.06
CA ASP A 144 0.10 13.99 -1.23
C ASP A 144 -1.10 14.94 -1.38
N ARG A 145 -2.35 14.50 -1.12
CA ARG A 145 -3.55 15.27 -1.46
C ARG A 145 -4.22 15.95 -0.29
N PHE A 146 -4.34 15.28 0.84
CA PHE A 146 -5.07 15.74 2.00
C PHE A 146 -4.27 15.50 3.29
N TYR A 147 -4.58 16.26 4.34
CA TYR A 147 -4.09 15.99 5.68
C TYR A 147 -4.76 14.75 6.29
N ALA A 148 -4.12 14.11 7.23
CA ALA A 148 -4.64 12.91 7.92
C ALA A 148 -6.03 13.15 8.55
N ARG A 149 -6.27 14.36 9.10
CA ARG A 149 -7.58 14.74 9.64
C ARG A 149 -8.67 14.75 8.58
N GLU A 150 -8.35 15.18 7.34
CA GLU A 150 -9.31 15.27 6.25
C GLU A 150 -9.70 13.87 5.75
N TYR A 151 -8.75 12.92 5.71
CA TYR A 151 -9.08 11.51 5.46
C TYR A 151 -10.04 10.96 6.51
N ALA A 152 -9.78 11.21 7.80
CA ALA A 152 -10.67 10.78 8.88
C ALA A 152 -12.06 11.45 8.79
N GLU A 153 -12.13 12.73 8.42
CA GLU A 153 -13.38 13.44 8.16
C GLU A 153 -14.14 12.87 6.98
N MET A 154 -13.44 12.47 5.91
CA MET A 154 -14.02 11.81 4.74
C MET A 154 -14.68 10.49 5.10
N ILE A 155 -14.00 9.64 5.89
CA ILE A 155 -14.58 8.38 6.38
C ILE A 155 -15.85 8.63 7.19
N ARG A 156 -15.83 9.62 8.10
CA ARG A 156 -17.02 9.98 8.91
C ARG A 156 -18.15 10.58 8.06
N ALA A 157 -17.82 11.32 6.99
CA ALA A 157 -18.83 11.93 6.12
C ALA A 157 -19.53 10.88 5.23
N VAL A 158 -18.80 9.86 4.77
CA VAL A 158 -19.37 8.76 3.99
C VAL A 158 -20.08 7.74 4.90
N ASP A 159 -19.58 7.53 6.11
CA ASP A 159 -20.15 6.70 7.19
C ASP A 159 -20.61 5.31 6.74
N HIS A 160 -19.66 4.52 6.21
CA HIS A 160 -19.97 3.18 5.73
C HIS A 160 -18.95 2.13 6.26
N PRO A 161 -19.41 0.94 6.74
CA PRO A 161 -18.54 -0.06 7.39
C PRO A 161 -17.54 -0.74 6.43
N GLN A 162 -17.64 -0.56 5.13
CA GLN A 162 -16.69 -1.09 4.15
C GLN A 162 -15.76 0.00 3.60
N ILE A 163 -15.70 1.16 4.24
CA ILE A 163 -14.81 2.25 3.83
C ILE A 163 -13.97 2.67 5.03
N GLY A 164 -12.67 2.52 4.90
CA GLY A 164 -11.67 2.91 5.88
C GLY A 164 -10.46 3.55 5.23
N VAL A 165 -9.34 3.53 5.90
CA VAL A 165 -8.10 4.11 5.41
C VAL A 165 -6.99 3.07 5.29
N THR A 166 -6.16 3.20 4.27
CA THR A 166 -4.82 2.63 4.28
C THR A 166 -3.91 3.66 4.95
N VAL A 167 -3.38 3.32 6.11
CA VAL A 167 -2.45 4.19 6.84
C VAL A 167 -1.05 3.99 6.28
N ASP A 168 -0.51 4.99 5.59
CA ASP A 168 0.90 5.00 5.20
C ASP A 168 1.72 5.78 6.23
N THR A 169 2.81 5.18 6.69
CA THR A 169 3.62 5.69 7.79
C THR A 169 4.53 6.86 7.43
N VAL A 170 4.66 7.19 6.14
CA VAL A 170 5.68 8.14 5.66
C VAL A 170 5.12 9.19 4.71
N ASN A 171 4.08 8.90 3.94
CA ASN A 171 3.58 9.82 2.91
C ASN A 171 3.22 11.21 3.46
N SER A 172 2.62 11.29 4.64
CA SER A 172 2.22 12.56 5.27
C SER A 172 3.40 13.44 5.71
N LEU A 173 4.64 12.95 5.66
CA LEU A 173 5.82 13.81 5.85
C LEU A 173 5.91 14.93 4.80
N SER A 174 5.33 14.74 3.61
CA SER A 174 5.22 15.76 2.57
C SER A 174 4.33 16.95 2.98
N HIS A 175 3.41 16.73 3.93
CA HIS A 175 2.53 17.74 4.53
C HIS A 175 3.02 18.23 5.90
N GLU A 176 4.26 17.90 6.29
CA GLU A 176 4.83 18.24 7.60
C GLU A 176 4.05 17.62 8.78
N GLU A 177 3.22 16.61 8.53
CA GLU A 177 2.52 15.87 9.59
C GLU A 177 3.45 14.85 10.24
N SER A 178 3.45 14.84 11.56
CA SER A 178 4.12 13.79 12.33
C SER A 178 3.34 12.47 12.24
N LEU A 179 4.03 11.33 12.37
CA LEU A 179 3.38 10.04 12.47
C LEU A 179 2.31 10.01 13.58
N ARG A 180 2.55 10.74 14.68
CA ARG A 180 1.59 10.85 15.79
C ARG A 180 0.27 11.47 15.33
N GLU A 181 0.32 12.57 14.56
CA GLU A 181 -0.88 13.22 14.02
C GLU A 181 -1.61 12.29 13.03
N VAL A 182 -0.87 11.56 12.18
CA VAL A 182 -1.44 10.56 11.28
C VAL A 182 -2.20 9.49 12.08
N LEU A 183 -1.55 8.88 13.06
CA LEU A 183 -2.16 7.82 13.87
C LEU A 183 -3.32 8.32 14.73
N ASP A 184 -3.23 9.53 15.30
CA ASP A 184 -4.30 10.11 16.11
C ASP A 184 -5.60 10.29 15.31
N ASN A 185 -5.50 10.58 14.01
CA ASN A 185 -6.66 10.76 13.14
C ASN A 185 -7.09 9.46 12.44
N MET A 186 -6.17 8.67 11.92
CA MET A 186 -6.48 7.60 10.95
C MET A 186 -6.52 6.19 11.56
N ALA A 187 -5.81 5.93 12.67
CA ALA A 187 -5.75 4.59 13.27
C ALA A 187 -7.13 3.96 13.56
N PRO A 188 -8.19 4.72 14.00
CA PRO A 188 -9.52 4.13 14.21
C PRO A 188 -10.15 3.51 12.95
N TYR A 189 -9.73 3.91 11.78
CA TYR A 189 -10.29 3.53 10.48
C TYR A 189 -9.35 2.67 9.65
N CYS A 190 -8.23 2.19 10.22
CA CYS A 190 -7.19 1.46 9.52
C CYS A 190 -7.69 0.10 9.02
N VAL A 191 -7.75 -0.10 7.70
CA VAL A 191 -8.07 -1.37 7.04
C VAL A 191 -6.83 -2.03 6.43
N CYS A 192 -5.74 -1.27 6.27
CA CYS A 192 -4.44 -1.71 5.77
C CYS A 192 -3.38 -0.77 6.33
N LEU A 193 -2.23 -1.30 6.74
CA LEU A 193 -1.10 -0.51 7.21
C LEU A 193 0.05 -0.64 6.21
N HIS A 194 0.33 0.44 5.46
CA HIS A 194 1.53 0.54 4.63
C HIS A 194 2.72 0.95 5.47
N LEU A 195 3.68 0.06 5.54
CA LEU A 195 4.85 0.23 6.37
C LEU A 195 6.07 0.56 5.53
N LYS A 196 6.56 1.78 5.72
CA LYS A 196 7.82 2.29 5.19
C LYS A 196 8.62 2.83 6.36
N ASP A 197 9.92 2.56 6.41
CA ASP A 197 10.82 3.23 7.35
C ASP A 197 11.72 4.22 6.62
N TYR A 198 12.30 5.19 7.32
CA TYR A 198 13.05 6.27 6.71
C TYR A 198 14.21 6.75 7.59
N VAL A 199 15.17 7.40 6.95
CA VAL A 199 16.24 8.14 7.62
C VAL A 199 16.30 9.57 7.09
N ILE A 200 16.78 10.49 7.93
CA ILE A 200 17.07 11.87 7.56
C ILE A 200 18.58 12.05 7.55
N LYS A 201 19.13 12.37 6.39
CA LYS A 201 20.58 12.56 6.19
C LYS A 201 20.87 14.01 5.81
N ARG A 202 22.03 14.54 6.24
CA ARG A 202 22.53 15.81 5.71
C ARG A 202 23.07 15.62 4.31
N ILE A 203 22.75 16.56 3.42
CA ILE A 203 23.34 16.61 2.08
C ILE A 203 24.78 17.07 2.24
N ASN A 204 25.74 16.36 1.59
CA ASN A 204 27.15 16.68 1.63
C ASN A 204 27.40 18.13 1.16
N GLY A 205 28.20 18.86 1.92
CA GLY A 205 28.62 20.22 1.57
C GLY A 205 27.69 21.35 1.99
N GLY A 206 26.62 21.10 2.80
CA GLY A 206 25.82 22.23 3.10
C GLY A 206 24.61 22.12 4.00
N GLY A 207 23.66 22.94 3.72
CA GLY A 207 22.54 23.27 4.57
C GLY A 207 21.25 22.49 4.28
N GLY A 208 21.28 21.42 3.49
CA GLY A 208 20.06 20.66 3.16
C GLY A 208 19.92 19.35 3.95
N LEU A 209 18.72 18.82 3.94
CA LEU A 209 18.38 17.49 4.45
C LEU A 209 17.77 16.66 3.31
N LYS A 210 18.08 15.36 3.27
CA LYS A 210 17.42 14.37 2.41
C LYS A 210 16.71 13.37 3.31
N ILE A 211 15.44 13.14 3.04
CA ILE A 211 14.68 12.03 3.60
C ILE A 211 14.73 10.91 2.58
N THR A 212 15.09 9.70 2.99
CA THR A 212 15.15 8.52 2.14
C THR A 212 14.78 7.28 2.91
N GLY A 213 14.43 6.19 2.19
CA GLY A 213 14.04 4.95 2.80
C GLY A 213 15.13 4.29 3.65
N ALA A 214 14.69 3.53 4.61
CA ALA A 214 15.49 2.62 5.42
C ALA A 214 14.78 1.27 5.53
N CYS A 215 15.53 0.18 5.63
CA CYS A 215 14.92 -1.10 5.98
C CYS A 215 14.19 -0.95 7.32
N PRO A 216 12.97 -1.50 7.46
CA PRO A 216 12.25 -1.50 8.72
C PRO A 216 13.12 -1.92 9.91
N GLY A 217 13.09 -1.09 10.96
CA GLY A 217 13.90 -1.26 12.16
C GLY A 217 15.30 -0.68 12.11
N SER A 218 15.77 -0.22 10.95
CA SER A 218 17.06 0.50 10.82
C SER A 218 16.90 2.00 10.67
N GLY A 219 15.67 2.49 10.54
CA GLY A 219 15.33 3.89 10.36
C GLY A 219 14.89 4.60 11.63
N ARG A 220 13.96 5.52 11.48
CA ARG A 220 13.48 6.40 12.55
C ARG A 220 12.05 6.10 12.99
N LEU A 221 11.36 5.20 12.32
CA LEU A 221 9.98 4.87 12.59
C LEU A 221 9.87 4.04 13.89
N ASP A 222 8.96 4.42 14.78
CA ASP A 222 8.51 3.54 15.87
C ASP A 222 7.50 2.53 15.32
N ILE A 223 8.02 1.49 14.67
CA ILE A 223 7.21 0.49 13.96
C ILE A 223 6.28 -0.24 14.92
N ARG A 224 6.79 -0.69 16.07
CA ARG A 224 5.97 -1.39 17.08
C ARG A 224 4.86 -0.48 17.61
N GLY A 225 5.19 0.76 17.98
CA GLY A 225 4.20 1.74 18.45
C GLY A 225 3.13 2.04 17.39
N CYS A 226 3.51 2.08 16.11
CA CYS A 226 2.58 2.27 15.00
C CYS A 226 1.60 1.10 14.87
N ILE A 227 2.11 -0.13 14.89
CA ILE A 227 1.29 -1.36 14.82
C ILE A 227 0.37 -1.44 16.04
N ASP A 228 0.90 -1.19 17.24
CA ASP A 228 0.15 -1.24 18.49
C ASP A 228 -1.00 -0.21 18.52
N GLU A 229 -0.78 1.02 18.06
CA GLU A 229 -1.82 2.06 18.00
C GLU A 229 -2.92 1.71 16.99
N CYS A 230 -2.57 1.22 15.79
CA CYS A 230 -3.56 0.75 14.84
C CYS A 230 -4.34 -0.46 15.39
N SER A 231 -3.65 -1.46 15.95
CA SER A 231 -4.28 -2.67 16.51
C SER A 231 -5.24 -2.40 17.65
N LYS A 232 -4.94 -1.36 18.46
CA LYS A 232 -5.70 -0.96 19.63
C LYS A 232 -6.97 -0.17 19.31
N ARG A 233 -6.94 0.56 18.18
CA ARG A 233 -7.94 1.58 17.86
C ARG A 233 -8.76 1.26 16.61
N SER A 234 -8.24 0.44 15.69
CA SER A 234 -8.97 0.10 14.46
C SER A 234 -10.23 -0.71 14.77
N ALA A 235 -11.31 -0.36 14.07
CA ALA A 235 -12.52 -1.15 14.01
C ALA A 235 -12.44 -2.34 13.02
N PHE A 236 -11.32 -2.45 12.29
CA PHE A 236 -11.11 -3.45 11.24
C PHE A 236 -9.94 -4.38 11.59
N ASP A 237 -10.01 -5.60 11.07
CA ASP A 237 -8.80 -6.42 10.91
C ASP A 237 -8.02 -5.91 9.70
N PHE A 238 -6.70 -5.76 9.82
CA PHE A 238 -5.84 -5.24 8.76
C PHE A 238 -4.56 -6.05 8.60
N ASN A 239 -4.01 -6.00 7.39
CA ASN A 239 -2.69 -6.53 7.08
C ASN A 239 -1.62 -5.42 7.15
N ILE A 240 -0.38 -5.81 7.39
CA ILE A 240 0.79 -4.92 7.34
C ILE A 240 1.49 -5.16 6.01
N ILE A 241 1.48 -4.17 5.15
CA ILE A 241 2.03 -4.27 3.80
C ILE A 241 3.33 -3.46 3.70
N LEU A 242 4.42 -4.15 3.42
CA LEU A 242 5.72 -3.53 3.20
C LEU A 242 5.75 -2.79 1.86
N GLU A 243 6.19 -1.54 1.89
CA GLU A 243 6.62 -0.76 0.73
C GLU A 243 8.05 -0.24 0.89
N SER A 244 8.73 0.04 -0.21
CA SER A 244 10.14 0.45 -0.19
C SER A 244 10.35 1.86 -0.76
N TRP A 245 11.23 2.60 -0.09
CA TRP A 245 11.79 3.88 -0.54
C TRP A 245 13.29 3.79 -0.77
N MET A 246 13.78 2.63 -1.10
CA MET A 246 15.20 2.39 -1.31
C MET A 246 15.77 3.34 -2.36
N ASP A 247 16.93 3.96 -2.05
CA ASP A 247 17.74 4.64 -3.06
C ASP A 247 18.34 3.58 -4.02
N PRO A 248 18.46 3.87 -5.33
CA PRO A 248 19.14 2.95 -6.25
C PRO A 248 20.63 2.82 -5.95
N CYS A 249 21.21 1.69 -6.35
CA CYS A 249 22.65 1.47 -6.46
C CYS A 249 23.22 2.09 -7.75
N ASP A 250 24.48 1.87 -8.05
CA ASP A 250 25.13 2.44 -9.23
C ASP A 250 24.64 1.80 -10.55
N THR A 251 24.25 0.54 -10.50
CA THR A 251 23.73 -0.20 -11.65
C THR A 251 22.35 -0.76 -11.39
N LEU A 252 21.58 -1.04 -12.46
CA LEU A 252 20.28 -1.70 -12.34
C LEU A 252 20.41 -3.10 -11.72
N GLU A 253 21.42 -3.87 -12.11
CA GLU A 253 21.65 -5.22 -11.60
C GLU A 253 21.87 -5.21 -10.09
N GLU A 254 22.76 -4.35 -9.59
CA GLU A 254 22.99 -4.19 -8.15
C GLU A 254 21.72 -3.71 -7.42
N THR A 255 20.94 -2.83 -8.06
CA THR A 255 19.70 -2.30 -7.51
C THR A 255 18.65 -3.39 -7.34
N LEU A 256 18.48 -4.27 -8.34
CA LEU A 256 17.53 -5.39 -8.27
C LEU A 256 17.92 -6.41 -7.18
N LEU A 257 19.22 -6.69 -7.02
CA LEU A 257 19.71 -7.53 -5.94
C LEU A 257 19.48 -6.90 -4.56
N ALA A 258 19.76 -5.60 -4.44
CA ALA A 258 19.54 -4.86 -3.20
C ALA A 258 18.06 -4.76 -2.84
N GLU A 259 17.16 -4.58 -3.81
CA GLU A 259 15.71 -4.55 -3.63
C GLU A 259 15.20 -5.89 -3.08
N ASP A 260 15.69 -7.01 -3.60
CA ASP A 260 15.34 -8.36 -3.14
C ASP A 260 15.82 -8.63 -1.69
N GLU A 261 17.04 -8.23 -1.38
CA GLU A 261 17.59 -8.35 -0.02
C GLU A 261 16.86 -7.43 0.99
N TRP A 262 16.50 -6.21 0.56
CA TRP A 262 15.70 -5.28 1.35
C TRP A 262 14.36 -5.91 1.77
N VAL A 263 13.63 -6.49 0.81
CA VAL A 263 12.35 -7.11 1.10
C VAL A 263 12.49 -8.29 2.06
N LYS A 264 13.45 -9.19 1.83
CA LYS A 264 13.69 -10.36 2.71
C LYS A 264 14.03 -9.95 4.13
N THR A 265 14.94 -8.98 4.27
CA THR A 265 15.34 -8.43 5.58
C THR A 265 14.15 -7.77 6.28
N SER A 266 13.36 -6.99 5.56
CA SER A 266 12.20 -6.29 6.10
C SER A 266 11.11 -7.23 6.57
N VAL A 267 10.74 -8.23 5.76
CA VAL A 267 9.73 -9.24 6.12
C VAL A 267 10.20 -10.04 7.33
N THR A 268 11.48 -10.45 7.36
CA THR A 268 12.06 -11.15 8.49
C THR A 268 11.99 -10.33 9.77
N TYR A 269 12.32 -9.03 9.72
CA TYR A 269 12.21 -8.13 10.86
C TYR A 269 10.76 -8.02 11.36
N LEU A 270 9.81 -7.77 10.47
CA LEU A 270 8.41 -7.61 10.83
C LEU A 270 7.78 -8.85 11.45
N LYS A 271 8.18 -10.03 11.00
CA LYS A 271 7.71 -11.33 11.56
C LYS A 271 8.29 -11.62 12.95
N ASN A 272 9.34 -10.92 13.36
CA ASN A 272 9.98 -11.10 14.66
C ASN A 272 9.65 -9.98 15.66
N LEU A 273 8.79 -9.05 15.30
CA LEU A 273 8.26 -8.02 16.19
C LEU A 273 7.23 -8.61 17.16
#